data_cd4caea1b3fa2b78edd858556215fb7d
#
_entry.id   cd4caea1b3fa2b78edd858556215fb7d
#
_cell.length_a   1.000
_cell.length_b   1.000
_cell.length_c   1.000
_cell.angle_alpha   90.00
_cell.angle_beta   90.00
_cell.angle_gamma   90.00
#
_symmetry.space_group_name_H-M   'P 1'
#
loop_
_entity.id
_entity.type
_entity.pdbx_description
1 polymer ?
#
loop_
_entity_poly.entity_id
_entity_poly.type
_entity_poly.pdbx_seq_one_letter_code
_entity_poly.pdbx_strand_id
1 'polypeptide(L)'
;MQVYDRLYDVVAENYQKAGQIFEYKKNTYLCDVNKHPRVIDVSEYLFLENEAFFQALFVSIFKRLPEEKERAGWDEKYGLPKEDFQREVLHSIACSSVVAINRIELINNPYFRQKRGLWYKLLGKLYGLTDKSALREWGKKLPMPIQRVIRKVFL
;
A
#
# COMPACT_ATOMS: atom_id res chain seq x y z
N MET A 1 10.51 13.59 -6.12
CA MET A 1 9.88 13.41 -7.45
C MET A 1 9.14 12.06 -7.44
N GLN A 2 7.87 12.06 -7.77
CA GLN A 2 7.07 10.83 -7.73
C GLN A 2 7.49 9.89 -8.88
N VAL A 3 7.49 8.59 -8.62
CA VAL A 3 7.89 7.56 -9.61
C VAL A 3 7.12 7.71 -10.92
N TYR A 4 5.83 7.99 -10.82
CA TYR A 4 4.95 8.11 -11.97
C TYR A 4 5.18 9.39 -12.79
N ASP A 5 5.68 10.48 -12.19
CA ASP A 5 6.13 11.66 -12.92
C ASP A 5 7.26 11.32 -13.89
N ARG A 6 8.27 10.62 -13.35
CA ARG A 6 9.42 10.18 -14.18
C ARG A 6 8.99 9.21 -15.27
N LEU A 7 8.13 8.27 -14.93
CA LEU A 7 7.63 7.28 -15.89
C LEU A 7 6.88 7.97 -17.04
N TYR A 8 6.03 8.94 -16.73
CA TYR A 8 5.35 9.73 -17.76
C TYR A 8 6.33 10.42 -18.67
N ASP A 9 7.32 11.12 -18.10
CA ASP A 9 8.30 11.89 -18.87
C ASP A 9 9.12 10.97 -19.79
N VAL A 10 9.58 9.81 -19.30
CA VAL A 10 10.31 8.82 -20.11
C VAL A 10 9.44 8.28 -21.25
N VAL A 11 8.16 7.97 -20.98
CA VAL A 11 7.25 7.48 -22.03
C VAL A 11 7.00 8.56 -23.08
N ALA A 12 6.71 9.80 -22.66
CA ALA A 12 6.48 10.91 -23.56
C ALA A 12 7.69 11.21 -24.44
N GLU A 13 8.91 11.18 -23.87
CA GLU A 13 10.16 11.35 -24.62
C GLU A 13 10.36 10.23 -25.65
N ASN A 14 10.05 8.98 -25.31
CA ASN A 14 10.18 7.86 -26.24
C ASN A 14 9.20 7.97 -27.42
N TYR A 15 7.96 8.41 -27.17
CA TYR A 15 7.00 8.70 -28.23
C TYR A 15 7.51 9.83 -29.14
N GLN A 16 8.06 10.91 -28.56
CA GLN A 16 8.62 12.02 -29.33
C GLN A 16 9.82 11.57 -30.18
N LYS A 17 10.71 10.74 -29.64
CA LYS A 17 11.85 10.17 -30.40
C LYS A 17 11.39 9.28 -31.55
N ALA A 18 10.24 8.61 -31.40
CA ALA A 18 9.61 7.81 -32.44
C ALA A 18 8.79 8.64 -33.45
N GLY A 19 8.79 9.97 -33.33
CA GLY A 19 7.99 10.85 -34.19
C GLY A 19 6.48 10.78 -33.94
N GLN A 20 6.08 10.27 -32.76
CA GLN A 20 4.69 10.11 -32.36
C GLN A 20 4.34 11.11 -31.25
N ILE A 21 3.06 11.44 -31.14
CA ILE A 21 2.54 12.29 -30.05
C ILE A 21 1.96 11.39 -28.97
N PHE A 22 2.41 11.57 -27.72
CA PHE A 22 1.80 10.94 -26.58
C PHE A 22 0.60 11.79 -26.14
N GLU A 23 -0.59 11.40 -26.54
CA GLU A 23 -1.83 12.18 -26.36
C GLU A 23 -2.34 12.23 -24.91
N TYR A 24 -1.84 11.34 -24.04
CA TYR A 24 -2.31 11.26 -22.66
C TYR A 24 -1.74 12.41 -21.82
N LYS A 25 -2.61 13.33 -21.41
CA LYS A 25 -2.16 14.53 -20.65
C LYS A 25 -1.59 14.14 -19.30
N LYS A 26 -0.43 14.70 -18.93
CA LYS A 26 0.29 14.38 -17.69
C LYS A 26 -0.58 14.45 -16.44
N ASN A 27 -1.40 15.50 -16.30
CA ASN A 27 -2.29 15.65 -15.14
C ASN A 27 -3.34 14.53 -15.06
N THR A 28 -3.91 14.12 -16.18
CA THR A 28 -4.89 13.01 -16.23
C THR A 28 -4.21 11.71 -15.86
N TYR A 29 -3.05 11.44 -16.43
CA TYR A 29 -2.22 10.27 -16.10
C TYR A 29 -1.91 10.20 -14.60
N LEU A 30 -1.42 11.30 -14.02
CA LEU A 30 -1.08 11.35 -12.60
C LEU A 30 -2.30 11.17 -11.70
N CYS A 31 -3.46 11.71 -12.10
CA CYS A 31 -4.71 11.47 -11.37
C CYS A 31 -5.08 9.99 -11.38
N ASP A 32 -4.93 9.30 -12.51
CA ASP A 32 -5.33 7.91 -12.64
C ASP A 32 -4.38 6.94 -11.93
N VAL A 33 -3.06 7.11 -12.08
CA VAL A 33 -2.08 6.24 -11.45
C VAL A 33 -1.96 6.45 -9.94
N ASN A 34 -2.28 7.63 -9.43
CA ASN A 34 -2.28 7.91 -8.00
C ASN A 34 -3.53 7.41 -7.27
N LYS A 35 -4.55 6.97 -7.99
CA LYS A 35 -5.68 6.27 -7.37
C LYS A 35 -5.21 4.94 -6.79
N HIS A 36 -5.53 4.71 -5.53
CA HIS A 36 -5.24 3.41 -4.94
C HIS A 36 -6.06 2.32 -5.63
N PRO A 37 -5.44 1.21 -6.03
CA PRO A 37 -6.17 0.08 -6.59
C PRO A 37 -7.11 -0.50 -5.53
N ARG A 38 -8.24 -1.05 -5.96
CA ARG A 38 -9.13 -1.80 -5.06
C ARG A 38 -8.71 -3.25 -4.91
N VAL A 39 -8.05 -3.77 -5.93
CA VAL A 39 -7.62 -5.16 -6.01
C VAL A 39 -6.18 -5.18 -6.49
N ILE A 40 -5.35 -5.99 -5.85
CA ILE A 40 -3.98 -6.29 -6.28
C ILE A 40 -3.88 -7.80 -6.41
N ASP A 41 -3.53 -8.26 -7.59
CA ASP A 41 -3.23 -9.67 -7.83
C ASP A 41 -1.78 -9.95 -7.41
N VAL A 42 -1.63 -10.65 -6.30
CA VAL A 42 -0.32 -10.97 -5.73
C VAL A 42 0.48 -11.89 -6.65
N SER A 43 -0.20 -12.76 -7.42
CA SER A 43 0.48 -13.71 -8.30
C SER A 43 1.35 -13.05 -9.36
N GLU A 44 1.01 -11.81 -9.76
CA GLU A 44 1.79 -11.02 -10.72
C GLU A 44 3.19 -10.61 -10.19
N TYR A 45 3.43 -10.73 -8.89
CA TYR A 45 4.68 -10.30 -8.24
C TYR A 45 5.51 -11.48 -7.72
N LEU A 46 4.93 -12.67 -7.54
CA LEU A 46 5.57 -13.80 -6.86
C LEU A 46 6.86 -14.30 -7.56
N PHE A 47 7.02 -14.02 -8.85
CA PHE A 47 8.23 -14.42 -9.58
C PHE A 47 9.43 -13.52 -9.29
N LEU A 48 9.22 -12.33 -8.73
CA LEU A 48 10.26 -11.36 -8.44
C LEU A 48 11.15 -11.80 -7.28
N GLU A 49 12.41 -11.38 -7.30
CA GLU A 49 13.33 -11.52 -6.17
C GLU A 49 12.93 -10.63 -5.00
N ASN A 50 13.41 -10.94 -3.79
CA ASN A 50 12.94 -10.35 -2.54
C ASN A 50 12.87 -8.82 -2.56
N GLU A 51 13.95 -8.14 -2.94
CA GLU A 51 13.98 -6.68 -2.98
C GLU A 51 13.01 -6.13 -4.04
N ALA A 52 13.05 -6.70 -5.24
CA ALA A 52 12.18 -6.28 -6.35
C ALA A 52 10.70 -6.53 -6.02
N PHE A 53 10.39 -7.66 -5.36
CA PHE A 53 9.05 -7.97 -4.88
C PHE A 53 8.53 -6.92 -3.90
N PHE A 54 9.34 -6.58 -2.88
CA PHE A 54 8.97 -5.56 -1.89
C PHE A 54 8.75 -4.21 -2.56
N GLN A 55 9.67 -3.75 -3.41
CA GLN A 55 9.57 -2.45 -4.07
C GLN A 55 8.36 -2.37 -5.01
N ALA A 56 8.15 -3.39 -5.85
CA ALA A 56 7.05 -3.43 -6.80
C ALA A 56 5.69 -3.43 -6.09
N LEU A 57 5.53 -4.26 -5.07
CA LEU A 57 4.31 -4.35 -4.30
C LEU A 57 4.06 -3.05 -3.50
N PHE A 58 5.13 -2.47 -2.93
CA PHE A 58 5.06 -1.20 -2.20
C PHE A 58 4.58 -0.07 -3.12
N VAL A 59 5.19 0.09 -4.29
CA VAL A 59 4.78 1.12 -5.28
C VAL A 59 3.36 0.91 -5.76
N SER A 60 2.95 -0.33 -5.98
CA SER A 60 1.58 -0.64 -6.42
C SER A 60 0.52 -0.19 -5.41
N ILE A 61 0.84 -0.30 -4.11
CA ILE A 61 -0.09 0.02 -3.01
C ILE A 61 0.02 1.48 -2.58
N PHE A 62 1.25 1.94 -2.29
CA PHE A 62 1.50 3.26 -1.69
C PHE A 62 1.71 4.36 -2.73
N LYS A 63 1.86 4.01 -4.02
CA LYS A 63 2.06 4.94 -5.15
C LYS A 63 3.34 5.78 -5.05
N ARG A 64 4.29 5.34 -4.22
CA ARG A 64 5.62 5.93 -4.04
C ARG A 64 6.66 4.85 -3.78
N LEU A 65 7.93 5.20 -3.92
CA LEU A 65 9.02 4.33 -3.45
C LEU A 65 9.03 4.29 -1.91
N PRO A 66 9.49 3.18 -1.32
CA PRO A 66 9.70 3.10 0.12
C PRO A 66 10.80 4.09 0.53
N GLU A 67 10.58 4.78 1.64
CA GLU A 67 11.58 5.63 2.28
C GLU A 67 12.71 4.80 2.90
N GLU A 68 13.85 5.42 3.18
CA GLU A 68 15.00 4.73 3.76
C GLU A 68 14.64 4.00 5.07
N LYS A 69 13.85 4.63 5.94
CA LYS A 69 13.37 4.02 7.19
C LYS A 69 12.48 2.80 6.97
N GLU A 70 11.68 2.83 5.91
CA GLU A 70 10.81 1.70 5.54
C GLU A 70 11.62 0.55 4.95
N ARG A 71 12.66 0.86 4.16
CA ARG A 71 13.58 -0.14 3.61
C ARG A 71 14.45 -0.77 4.70
N ALA A 72 15.04 0.04 5.58
CA ALA A 72 15.93 -0.43 6.65
C ALA A 72 15.30 -1.55 7.50
N GLY A 73 13.99 -1.54 7.68
CA GLY A 73 13.28 -2.63 8.37
C GLY A 73 13.23 -3.95 7.61
N TRP A 74 13.60 -3.95 6.33
CA TRP A 74 13.60 -5.13 5.45
C TRP A 74 14.98 -5.54 4.96
N ASP A 75 15.99 -4.66 5.07
CA ASP A 75 17.34 -4.90 4.53
C ASP A 75 17.95 -6.21 5.05
N GLU A 76 17.84 -6.48 6.35
CA GLU A 76 18.33 -7.72 6.96
C GLU A 76 17.53 -8.96 6.52
N LYS A 77 16.33 -8.78 6.00
CA LYS A 77 15.42 -9.85 5.62
C LYS A 77 15.51 -10.24 4.14
N TYR A 78 16.17 -9.42 3.31
CA TYR A 78 16.34 -9.77 1.89
C TYR A 78 17.08 -11.09 1.66
N GLY A 79 17.87 -11.55 2.63
CA GLY A 79 18.54 -12.85 2.61
C GLY A 79 17.67 -14.05 2.97
N LEU A 80 16.41 -13.84 3.38
CA LEU A 80 15.51 -14.93 3.72
C LEU A 80 15.12 -15.75 2.48
N PRO A 81 14.71 -17.02 2.66
CA PRO A 81 14.07 -17.79 1.61
C PRO A 81 12.88 -17.01 1.03
N LYS A 82 12.73 -17.07 -0.28
CA LYS A 82 11.77 -16.26 -1.04
C LYS A 82 10.35 -16.34 -0.48
N GLU A 83 9.90 -17.55 -0.16
CA GLU A 83 8.54 -17.78 0.37
C GLU A 83 8.33 -17.14 1.75
N ASP A 84 9.33 -17.22 2.61
CA ASP A 84 9.25 -16.65 3.96
C ASP A 84 9.27 -15.13 3.90
N PHE A 85 10.14 -14.55 3.06
CA PHE A 85 10.18 -13.11 2.83
C PHE A 85 8.86 -12.59 2.28
N GLN A 86 8.34 -13.21 1.22
CA GLN A 86 7.09 -12.80 0.59
C GLN A 86 5.90 -12.91 1.56
N ARG A 87 5.87 -13.95 2.39
CA ARG A 87 4.85 -14.12 3.43
C ARG A 87 4.89 -12.96 4.44
N GLU A 88 6.08 -12.60 4.94
CA GLU A 88 6.23 -11.51 5.90
C GLU A 88 5.83 -10.15 5.31
N VAL A 89 6.29 -9.85 4.09
CA VAL A 89 5.95 -8.61 3.38
C VAL A 89 4.45 -8.50 3.19
N LEU A 90 3.81 -9.53 2.66
CA LEU A 90 2.37 -9.54 2.42
C LEU A 90 1.57 -9.40 3.71
N HIS A 91 2.01 -10.05 4.80
CA HIS A 91 1.37 -9.91 6.10
C HIS A 91 1.48 -8.48 6.63
N SER A 92 2.68 -7.88 6.57
CA SER A 92 2.91 -6.50 7.00
C SER A 92 2.06 -5.51 6.20
N ILE A 93 2.04 -5.66 4.88
CA ILE A 93 1.26 -4.80 3.98
C ILE A 93 -0.24 -4.97 4.22
N ALA A 94 -0.73 -6.20 4.36
CA ALA A 94 -2.14 -6.47 4.64
C ALA A 94 -2.62 -5.83 5.95
N CYS A 95 -1.73 -5.67 6.92
CA CYS A 95 -2.00 -5.00 8.19
C CYS A 95 -1.84 -3.48 8.13
N SER A 96 -1.40 -2.91 7.00
CA SER A 96 -1.16 -1.48 6.88
C SER A 96 -2.47 -0.67 6.87
N SER A 97 -2.39 0.54 7.39
CA SER A 97 -3.52 1.49 7.40
C SER A 97 -3.98 1.85 5.99
N VAL A 98 -3.05 1.97 5.04
CA VAL A 98 -3.36 2.30 3.63
C VAL A 98 -4.23 1.24 2.99
N VAL A 99 -3.90 -0.04 3.19
CA VAL A 99 -4.70 -1.16 2.69
C VAL A 99 -6.09 -1.18 3.35
N ALA A 100 -6.16 -0.90 4.65
CA ALA A 100 -7.43 -0.85 5.38
C ALA A 100 -8.33 0.32 4.93
N ILE A 101 -7.78 1.54 4.85
CA ILE A 101 -8.53 2.76 4.48
C ILE A 101 -9.05 2.66 3.04
N ASN A 102 -8.20 2.26 2.11
CA ASN A 102 -8.54 2.17 0.69
C ASN A 102 -9.27 0.87 0.32
N ARG A 103 -9.49 -0.02 1.29
CA ARG A 103 -10.17 -1.32 1.12
C ARG A 103 -9.52 -2.17 0.04
N ILE A 104 -8.19 -2.15 -0.03
CA ILE A 104 -7.43 -2.91 -1.01
C ILE A 104 -7.55 -4.40 -0.69
N GLU A 105 -7.87 -5.19 -1.70
CA GLU A 105 -7.94 -6.64 -1.63
C GLU A 105 -6.72 -7.26 -2.30
N LEU A 106 -6.00 -8.10 -1.56
CA LEU A 106 -4.90 -8.89 -2.08
C LEU A 106 -5.46 -10.26 -2.49
N ILE A 107 -5.64 -10.46 -3.82
CA ILE A 107 -6.13 -11.73 -4.37
C ILE A 107 -4.97 -12.62 -4.78
N ASN A 108 -5.25 -13.91 -4.98
CA ASN A 108 -4.27 -14.94 -5.39
C ASN A 108 -3.04 -15.00 -4.48
N ASN A 109 -3.22 -14.64 -3.19
CA ASN A 109 -2.18 -14.73 -2.18
C ASN A 109 -2.06 -16.19 -1.70
N PRO A 110 -0.92 -16.88 -1.91
CA PRO A 110 -0.77 -18.28 -1.56
C PRO A 110 -0.55 -18.52 -0.06
N TYR A 111 -0.15 -17.50 0.70
CA TYR A 111 0.29 -17.65 2.08
C TYR A 111 -0.83 -17.51 3.12
N PHE A 112 -1.84 -16.68 2.86
CA PHE A 112 -2.98 -16.52 3.75
C PHE A 112 -4.18 -15.91 3.03
N ARG A 113 -5.38 -16.19 3.57
CA ARG A 113 -6.58 -15.46 3.16
C ARG A 113 -6.69 -14.18 3.98
N GLN A 114 -6.77 -13.05 3.29
CA GLN A 114 -7.04 -11.77 3.94
C GLN A 114 -8.42 -11.81 4.60
N LYS A 115 -8.45 -12.08 5.91
CA LYS A 115 -9.70 -12.05 6.67
C LYS A 115 -10.13 -10.60 6.84
N ARG A 116 -11.17 -10.20 6.15
CA ARG A 116 -11.87 -8.92 6.40
C ARG A 116 -12.66 -9.03 7.71
N GLY A 117 -11.97 -9.13 8.83
CA GLY A 117 -12.58 -9.21 10.16
C GLY A 117 -13.26 -7.89 10.53
N LEU A 118 -14.06 -7.92 11.62
CA LEU A 118 -14.74 -6.75 12.20
C LEU A 118 -13.76 -5.58 12.42
N TRP A 119 -12.50 -5.88 12.76
CA TRP A 119 -11.39 -4.94 12.93
C TRP A 119 -11.07 -4.13 11.68
N TYR A 120 -11.09 -4.75 10.51
CA TYR A 120 -10.83 -4.08 9.24
C TYR A 120 -11.92 -3.05 8.91
N LYS A 121 -13.18 -3.39 9.21
CA LYS A 121 -14.32 -2.46 9.07
C LYS A 121 -14.25 -1.34 10.09
N LEU A 122 -13.77 -1.64 11.29
CA LEU A 122 -13.63 -0.69 12.40
C LEU A 122 -12.48 0.30 12.14
N LEU A 123 -11.32 -0.18 11.72
CA LEU A 123 -10.17 0.65 11.33
C LEU A 123 -10.52 1.56 10.15
N GLY A 124 -11.18 1.06 9.12
CA GLY A 124 -11.62 1.89 7.98
C GLY A 124 -12.61 3.00 8.39
N LYS A 125 -13.46 2.76 9.40
CA LYS A 125 -14.33 3.80 9.98
C LYS A 125 -13.55 4.80 10.84
N LEU A 126 -12.60 4.33 11.64
CA LEU A 126 -11.77 5.18 12.51
C LEU A 126 -10.88 6.13 11.71
N TYR A 127 -10.24 5.63 10.65
CA TYR A 127 -9.40 6.46 9.78
C TYR A 127 -10.22 7.42 8.91
N GLY A 128 -11.49 7.13 8.65
CA GLY A 128 -12.41 8.05 7.96
C GLY A 128 -12.86 9.23 8.84
N LEU A 129 -12.62 9.18 10.15
CA LEU A 129 -12.88 10.28 11.09
C LEU A 129 -11.64 11.17 11.16
N THR A 130 -11.57 12.19 10.31
CA THR A 130 -10.46 13.16 10.26
C THR A 130 -10.40 14.08 11.49
N ASP A 131 -11.44 14.09 12.32
CA ASP A 131 -11.53 14.93 13.51
C ASP A 131 -11.11 14.17 14.77
N LYS A 132 -10.00 14.63 15.41
CA LYS A 132 -9.48 14.06 16.68
C LYS A 132 -10.50 14.12 17.82
N SER A 133 -11.42 15.09 17.81
CA SER A 133 -12.48 15.22 18.81
C SER A 133 -13.54 14.12 18.67
N ALA A 134 -13.95 13.84 17.45
CA ALA A 134 -14.88 12.76 17.13
C ALA A 134 -14.28 11.36 17.45
N LEU A 135 -12.97 11.18 17.24
CA LEU A 135 -12.24 9.98 17.60
C LEU A 135 -12.20 9.75 19.12
N ARG A 136 -12.03 10.81 19.92
CA ARG A 136 -12.05 10.74 21.39
C ARG A 136 -13.43 10.37 21.94
N GLU A 137 -14.47 11.00 21.42
CA GLU A 137 -15.86 10.74 21.84
C GLU A 137 -16.29 9.30 21.45
N TRP A 138 -15.93 8.88 20.26
CA TRP A 138 -16.25 7.53 19.79
C TRP A 138 -15.44 6.47 20.53
N GLY A 139 -14.16 6.75 20.82
CA GLY A 139 -13.30 5.86 21.60
C GLY A 139 -13.83 5.56 23.00
N LYS A 140 -14.51 6.51 23.65
CA LYS A 140 -15.13 6.32 24.97
C LYS A 140 -16.29 5.29 24.97
N LYS A 141 -16.92 5.08 23.82
CA LYS A 141 -18.07 4.15 23.66
C LYS A 141 -17.64 2.71 23.35
N LEU A 142 -16.35 2.45 23.18
CA LEU A 142 -15.82 1.13 22.83
C LEU A 142 -15.45 0.32 24.09
N PRO A 143 -15.46 -1.02 24.02
CA PRO A 143 -14.98 -1.89 25.11
C PRO A 143 -13.53 -1.58 25.48
N MET A 144 -13.20 -1.67 26.77
CA MET A 144 -11.88 -1.31 27.35
C MET A 144 -10.66 -1.89 26.61
N PRO A 145 -10.66 -3.14 26.14
CA PRO A 145 -9.52 -3.67 25.36
C PRO A 145 -9.24 -2.89 24.09
N ILE A 146 -10.30 -2.42 23.44
CA ILE A 146 -10.24 -1.66 22.19
C ILE A 146 -9.74 -0.23 22.45
N GLN A 147 -10.19 0.39 23.54
CA GLN A 147 -9.72 1.71 23.95
C GLN A 147 -8.21 1.75 24.19
N ARG A 148 -7.64 0.67 24.78
CA ARG A 148 -6.18 0.57 25.03
C ARG A 148 -5.38 0.53 23.72
N VAL A 149 -5.88 -0.18 22.72
CA VAL A 149 -5.22 -0.26 21.40
C VAL A 149 -5.27 1.09 20.68
N ILE A 150 -6.43 1.76 20.70
CA ILE A 150 -6.59 3.09 20.09
C ILE A 150 -5.69 4.13 20.74
N ARG A 151 -5.59 4.16 22.07
CA ARG A 151 -4.68 5.08 22.78
C ARG A 151 -3.22 4.84 22.44
N LYS A 152 -2.83 3.59 22.20
CA LYS A 152 -1.43 3.24 21.91
C LYS A 152 -1.01 3.53 20.47
N VAL A 153 -1.98 3.64 19.56
CA VAL A 153 -1.73 3.81 18.11
C VAL A 153 -2.02 5.24 17.64
N PHE A 154 -2.91 5.99 18.32
CA PHE A 154 -3.44 7.27 17.82
C PHE A 154 -3.31 8.45 18.78
N LEU A 155 -2.87 8.25 20.02
CA LEU A 155 -2.64 9.27 21.03
C LEU A 155 -1.24 9.18 21.64
#